data_6f4c02d4029aefbbf5c836eb395adb37
#
_entry.id   6f4c02d4029aefbbf5c836eb395adb37
#
_cell.length_a   1.000
_cell.length_b   1.000
_cell.length_c   1.000
_cell.angle_alpha   90.00
_cell.angle_beta   90.00
_cell.angle_gamma   90.00
#
_symmetry.space_group_name_H-M   'P 1'
#
loop_
_entity.id
_entity.type
_entity.pdbx_description
1 polymer ?
#
loop_
_entity_poly.entity_id
_entity_poly.type
_entity_poly.pdbx_seq_one_letter_code
_entity_poly.pdbx_strand_id
1 'polypeptide(L)'
;EVRVENFRATVPSSKSKLEFTGVGEGGISTCDLILDLRGGTPLFSAHEKRDGYFRPDPANPGAVAEALFTLSDMTGEFEKPRYVDYDAGICAHSSSRITGCTKCLDVCPTGAIEPNGDKVKYDPYICAGCGLCAVVCPTGAAKYSLPAGDSLSDRLRAVLGTYTKAGGETPVLLVHDDTFGRDIIALSARHGRGLPGHVLPFTVNQATQVGLDTVLHALALGAVQVAILLPPSKRADRDTLLAEFEIIDTITDGLGYGKGRVVLIEPDEPDQLEAALYVDALGAMPTGDVVGMGRKRSILRLGLDTLHRNAPIQPEEIALPAGAPFGKVEIDTEGCTLCLACVGACPTGALKDNENMPQLSFAEDSCVQCGLCKNTCPEKVISLEPRLSFRDEARSHQVVKEEEPFLCIRCGKPFATHASLNHLTQKLSGHAMFQGGDRLDRIKMCDDCRVVQMTVNDDNPLAHGTVPIPRTTDDYLREREELRAKAKQDMKDKGITDGEA
;
A
#
# COMPACT_ATOMS: atom_id res chain seq x y z
N GLU A 1 4.04 -30.23 -15.72
CA GLU A 1 4.58 -30.09 -14.35
C GLU A 1 4.13 -28.75 -13.82
N VAL A 2 3.05 -28.72 -13.06
CA VAL A 2 2.80 -27.55 -12.20
C VAL A 2 3.83 -27.64 -11.08
N ARG A 3 4.91 -26.87 -11.21
CA ARG A 3 5.75 -26.58 -10.07
C ARG A 3 4.97 -25.65 -9.13
N VAL A 4 4.25 -26.25 -8.20
CA VAL A 4 3.83 -25.52 -7.00
C VAL A 4 5.11 -25.39 -6.14
N GLU A 5 6.00 -24.48 -6.52
CA GLU A 5 7.29 -24.24 -5.84
C GLU A 5 7.14 -23.64 -4.45
N ASN A 6 5.99 -23.76 -3.76
CA ASN A 6 5.67 -22.74 -2.80
C ASN A 6 5.32 -23.19 -1.39
N PHE A 7 5.52 -24.45 -1.05
CA PHE A 7 5.43 -24.86 0.33
C PHE A 7 6.82 -24.99 0.96
N ARG A 8 7.39 -23.87 1.41
CA ARG A 8 8.50 -23.90 2.35
C ARG A 8 7.95 -24.09 3.76
N ALA A 9 7.97 -25.31 4.25
CA ALA A 9 7.77 -25.56 5.67
C ALA A 9 9.11 -25.37 6.39
N THR A 10 9.28 -24.28 7.12
CA THR A 10 10.41 -24.11 8.03
C THR A 10 10.06 -24.84 9.32
N VAL A 11 10.78 -25.91 9.65
CA VAL A 11 10.67 -26.58 10.94
C VAL A 11 11.58 -25.81 11.91
N PRO A 12 11.04 -25.20 12.99
CA PRO A 12 11.87 -24.58 14.02
C PRO A 12 12.77 -25.63 14.67
N SER A 13 14.04 -25.37 14.72
CA SER A 13 15.12 -26.34 15.04
C SER A 13 15.17 -26.87 16.47
N SER A 14 14.19 -26.70 17.33
CA SER A 14 14.41 -27.10 18.71
C SER A 14 13.27 -27.64 19.56
N LYS A 15 12.00 -27.59 19.18
CA LYS A 15 10.92 -28.02 20.11
C LYS A 15 9.63 -28.59 19.52
N SER A 16 9.44 -28.75 18.25
CA SER A 16 8.24 -29.40 17.71
C SER A 16 8.58 -30.79 17.20
N LYS A 17 7.94 -31.81 17.78
CA LYS A 17 7.94 -33.18 17.29
C LYS A 17 7.19 -33.31 15.97
N LEU A 18 7.69 -32.69 14.91
CA LEU A 18 7.27 -32.95 13.54
C LEU A 18 8.40 -33.79 12.92
N GLU A 19 8.29 -35.08 13.06
CA GLU A 19 9.12 -36.03 12.31
C GLU A 19 8.63 -36.03 10.85
N PHE A 20 9.24 -35.17 10.03
CA PHE A 20 9.20 -35.34 8.58
C PHE A 20 10.30 -36.36 8.23
N THR A 21 9.91 -37.54 7.76
CA THR A 21 10.84 -38.45 7.09
C THR A 21 11.26 -37.76 5.78
N GLY A 22 12.46 -37.18 5.75
CA GLY A 22 12.99 -36.50 4.59
C GLY A 22 13.24 -34.99 4.79
N VAL A 23 13.68 -34.61 5.98
CA VAL A 23 14.11 -33.22 6.24
C VAL A 23 15.37 -32.93 5.44
N GLY A 24 15.28 -31.97 4.48
CA GLY A 24 16.43 -31.47 3.74
C GLY A 24 17.44 -30.71 4.62
N GLU A 25 18.61 -30.39 4.08
CA GLU A 25 19.64 -29.61 4.79
C GLU A 25 19.06 -28.31 5.35
N GLY A 26 19.31 -28.03 6.64
CA GLY A 26 18.83 -26.83 7.32
C GLY A 26 17.39 -26.87 7.84
N GLY A 27 16.72 -28.04 7.86
CA GLY A 27 15.36 -28.18 8.37
C GLY A 27 14.28 -27.61 7.43
N ILE A 28 14.60 -27.44 6.16
CA ILE A 28 13.68 -26.98 5.11
C ILE A 28 13.34 -28.18 4.21
N SER A 29 12.05 -28.50 4.10
CA SER A 29 11.52 -29.44 3.12
C SER A 29 10.74 -28.69 2.06
N THR A 30 10.99 -29.00 0.78
CA THR A 30 10.22 -28.47 -0.34
C THR A 30 9.34 -29.59 -0.87
N CYS A 31 8.03 -29.34 -0.98
CA CYS A 31 7.06 -30.29 -1.51
C CYS A 31 6.01 -29.54 -2.34
N ASP A 32 5.46 -30.19 -3.34
CA ASP A 32 4.44 -29.62 -4.21
C ASP A 32 3.04 -29.74 -3.58
N LEU A 33 2.80 -30.82 -2.82
CA LEU A 33 1.51 -31.11 -2.19
C LEU A 33 1.72 -31.43 -0.71
N ILE A 34 0.78 -30.98 0.13
CA ILE A 34 0.76 -31.23 1.58
C ILE A 34 -0.62 -31.75 1.98
N LEU A 35 -0.66 -32.94 2.57
CA LEU A 35 -1.83 -33.46 3.28
C LEU A 35 -1.60 -33.35 4.78
N ASP A 36 -2.29 -32.43 5.44
CA ASP A 36 -2.19 -32.19 6.88
C ASP A 36 -3.30 -32.91 7.64
N LEU A 37 -2.99 -34.02 8.27
CA LEU A 37 -3.90 -34.85 9.07
C LEU A 37 -3.71 -34.67 10.59
N ARG A 38 -3.00 -33.68 11.06
CA ARG A 38 -2.68 -33.49 12.48
C ARG A 38 -3.86 -33.08 13.34
N GLY A 39 -4.95 -32.53 12.76
CA GLY A 39 -6.11 -32.07 13.49
C GLY A 39 -5.90 -30.80 14.34
N GLY A 40 -4.65 -30.36 14.54
CA GLY A 40 -4.26 -29.20 15.34
C GLY A 40 -4.28 -27.88 14.57
N THR A 41 -3.45 -26.92 14.97
CA THR A 41 -3.30 -25.62 14.26
C THR A 41 -2.81 -25.86 12.81
N PRO A 42 -3.44 -25.20 11.80
CA PRO A 42 -3.00 -25.34 10.42
C PRO A 42 -1.55 -24.84 10.23
N LEU A 43 -0.84 -25.38 9.25
CA LEU A 43 0.50 -24.88 8.88
C LEU A 43 0.44 -23.45 8.36
N PHE A 44 -0.64 -23.12 7.67
CA PHE A 44 -0.94 -21.78 7.19
C PHE A 44 -2.21 -21.31 7.88
N SER A 45 -2.11 -20.24 8.66
CA SER A 45 -3.22 -19.69 9.45
C SER A 45 -4.25 -18.91 8.61
N ALA A 46 -3.97 -18.70 7.32
CA ALA A 46 -4.86 -17.98 6.42
C ALA A 46 -6.19 -18.72 6.21
N HIS A 47 -7.29 -17.97 6.11
CA HIS A 47 -8.60 -18.50 5.78
C HIS A 47 -8.68 -19.00 4.33
N GLU A 48 -7.94 -18.36 3.41
CA GLU A 48 -7.72 -18.85 2.06
C GLU A 48 -6.59 -19.87 2.05
N LYS A 49 -6.89 -21.06 1.56
CA LYS A 49 -5.90 -22.11 1.45
C LYS A 49 -5.06 -21.90 0.19
N ARG A 50 -3.78 -22.19 0.30
CA ARG A 50 -2.89 -22.30 -0.87
C ARG A 50 -3.25 -23.55 -1.65
N ASP A 51 -3.18 -23.49 -2.99
CA ASP A 51 -3.34 -24.67 -3.82
C ASP A 51 -2.29 -25.72 -3.43
N GLY A 52 -2.70 -27.01 -3.38
CA GLY A 52 -1.85 -28.11 -2.95
C GLY A 52 -1.74 -28.33 -1.43
N TYR A 53 -2.36 -27.47 -0.60
CA TYR A 53 -2.47 -27.69 0.84
C TYR A 53 -3.85 -28.22 1.22
N PHE A 54 -3.94 -29.48 1.62
CA PHE A 54 -5.17 -30.16 2.02
C PHE A 54 -5.15 -30.44 3.52
N ARG A 55 -6.21 -30.07 4.19
CA ARG A 55 -6.38 -30.28 5.62
C ARG A 55 -7.81 -30.73 5.93
N PRO A 56 -8.15 -31.97 5.55
CA PRO A 56 -9.42 -32.57 5.97
C PRO A 56 -9.42 -32.83 7.47
N ASP A 57 -10.61 -32.89 8.08
CA ASP A 57 -10.75 -33.36 9.45
C ASP A 57 -10.33 -34.84 9.52
N PRO A 58 -9.27 -35.18 10.28
CA PRO A 58 -8.79 -36.57 10.38
C PRO A 58 -9.80 -37.52 11.04
N ALA A 59 -10.78 -36.98 11.80
CA ALA A 59 -11.87 -37.74 12.38
C ALA A 59 -13.00 -38.06 11.37
N ASN A 60 -12.97 -37.45 10.18
CA ASN A 60 -13.91 -37.70 9.09
C ASN A 60 -13.26 -38.51 7.95
N PRO A 61 -13.44 -39.85 7.90
CA PRO A 61 -12.83 -40.70 6.86
C PRO A 61 -13.27 -40.29 5.44
N GLY A 62 -14.50 -39.81 5.27
CA GLY A 62 -15.00 -39.35 3.96
C GLY A 62 -14.24 -38.14 3.44
N ALA A 63 -14.03 -37.12 4.29
CA ALA A 63 -13.25 -35.93 3.92
C ALA A 63 -11.78 -36.28 3.64
N VAL A 64 -11.19 -37.23 4.38
CA VAL A 64 -9.84 -37.73 4.11
C VAL A 64 -9.75 -38.46 2.78
N ALA A 65 -10.73 -39.34 2.46
CA ALA A 65 -10.78 -40.05 1.21
C ALA A 65 -10.96 -39.08 0.01
N GLU A 66 -11.82 -38.08 0.11
CA GLU A 66 -12.00 -37.03 -0.89
C GLU A 66 -10.72 -36.24 -1.15
N ALA A 67 -10.02 -35.83 -0.06
CA ALA A 67 -8.74 -35.14 -0.18
C ALA A 67 -7.67 -36.02 -0.86
N LEU A 68 -7.59 -37.31 -0.52
CA LEU A 68 -6.67 -38.27 -1.17
C LEU A 68 -7.00 -38.44 -2.65
N PHE A 69 -8.28 -38.55 -2.98
CA PHE A 69 -8.73 -38.66 -4.39
C PHE A 69 -8.34 -37.42 -5.19
N THR A 70 -8.62 -36.24 -4.65
CA THR A 70 -8.24 -34.96 -5.29
C THR A 70 -6.71 -34.87 -5.47
N LEU A 71 -5.94 -35.23 -4.45
CA LEU A 71 -4.47 -35.23 -4.51
C LEU A 71 -3.93 -36.17 -5.58
N SER A 72 -4.59 -37.36 -5.79
CA SER A 72 -4.17 -38.31 -6.81
C SER A 72 -4.31 -37.78 -8.23
N ASP A 73 -5.27 -36.86 -8.46
CA ASP A 73 -5.51 -36.24 -9.74
C ASP A 73 -4.60 -34.99 -9.98
N MET A 74 -3.93 -34.51 -8.94
CA MET A 74 -3.04 -33.33 -9.03
C MET A 74 -1.63 -33.70 -9.52
N THR A 75 -1.56 -34.52 -10.57
CA THR A 75 -0.29 -34.93 -11.23
C THR A 75 -0.30 -34.42 -12.67
N GLY A 76 0.77 -33.74 -13.09
CA GLY A 76 0.88 -33.19 -14.45
C GLY A 76 1.07 -31.67 -14.47
N GLU A 77 0.77 -31.07 -15.61
CA GLU A 77 0.79 -29.61 -15.80
C GLU A 77 -0.62 -29.06 -15.73
N PHE A 78 -0.82 -28.00 -14.92
CA PHE A 78 -2.10 -27.32 -14.81
C PHE A 78 -1.90 -25.84 -15.09
N GLU A 79 -2.81 -25.24 -15.84
CA GLU A 79 -2.84 -23.82 -16.05
C GLU A 79 -3.55 -23.11 -14.89
N LYS A 80 -2.90 -22.09 -14.33
CA LYS A 80 -3.50 -21.22 -13.31
C LYS A 80 -3.66 -19.82 -13.87
N PRO A 81 -4.86 -19.22 -13.82
CA PRO A 81 -5.06 -17.86 -14.27
C PRO A 81 -4.18 -16.87 -13.48
N ARG A 82 -3.63 -15.91 -14.16
CA ARG A 82 -3.00 -14.76 -13.51
C ARG A 82 -4.09 -13.77 -13.12
N TYR A 83 -4.46 -13.79 -11.83
CA TYR A 83 -5.57 -12.99 -11.32
C TYR A 83 -5.26 -11.50 -11.18
N VAL A 84 -3.99 -11.14 -11.00
CA VAL A 84 -3.58 -9.76 -10.71
C VAL A 84 -2.45 -9.34 -11.64
N ASP A 85 -2.66 -8.23 -12.32
CA ASP A 85 -1.61 -7.49 -13.00
C ASP A 85 -1.07 -6.40 -12.09
N TYR A 86 0.24 -6.20 -12.10
CA TYR A 86 0.92 -5.26 -11.22
C TYR A 86 1.81 -4.29 -11.99
N ASP A 87 1.54 -3.00 -11.84
CA ASP A 87 2.34 -1.90 -12.37
C ASP A 87 3.23 -1.31 -11.26
N ALA A 88 4.49 -1.73 -11.24
CA ALA A 88 5.46 -1.26 -10.26
C ALA A 88 5.73 0.26 -10.37
N GLY A 89 5.54 0.87 -11.55
CA GLY A 89 5.82 2.28 -11.80
C GLY A 89 5.00 3.24 -10.95
N ILE A 90 3.77 2.86 -10.60
CA ILE A 90 2.85 3.70 -9.80
C ILE A 90 2.62 3.16 -8.38
N CYS A 91 3.38 2.15 -7.97
CA CYS A 91 3.25 1.57 -6.63
C CYS A 91 3.83 2.53 -5.56
N ALA A 92 3.03 2.78 -4.52
CA ALA A 92 3.36 3.65 -3.40
C ALA A 92 3.89 2.90 -2.17
N HIS A 93 4.43 1.68 -2.35
CA HIS A 93 4.88 0.85 -1.22
C HIS A 93 6.01 1.51 -0.44
N SER A 94 7.08 1.88 -1.11
CA SER A 94 8.26 2.46 -0.48
C SER A 94 9.00 3.41 -1.44
N SER A 95 9.80 4.29 -0.89
CA SER A 95 10.75 5.13 -1.63
C SER A 95 12.01 5.28 -0.78
N SER A 96 13.19 4.98 -1.35
CA SER A 96 14.47 5.07 -0.64
C SER A 96 14.49 4.32 0.70
N ARG A 97 13.86 3.15 0.77
CA ARG A 97 13.70 2.29 1.97
C ARG A 97 12.77 2.88 3.06
N ILE A 98 12.05 3.94 2.77
CA ILE A 98 11.03 4.48 3.66
C ILE A 98 9.70 3.90 3.25
N THR A 99 9.05 3.14 4.13
CA THR A 99 7.77 2.50 3.85
C THR A 99 6.63 3.52 3.89
N GLY A 100 5.79 3.45 2.86
CA GLY A 100 4.54 4.20 2.74
C GLY A 100 3.33 3.26 2.83
N CYS A 101 2.80 2.82 1.69
CA CYS A 101 1.59 1.99 1.60
C CYS A 101 1.89 0.50 1.81
N THR A 102 1.15 -0.15 2.71
CA THR A 102 1.21 -1.61 2.95
C THR A 102 -0.12 -2.32 2.65
N LYS A 103 -1.15 -1.62 2.22
CA LYS A 103 -2.53 -2.12 2.12
C LYS A 103 -2.67 -3.49 1.45
N CYS A 104 -2.01 -3.72 0.32
CA CYS A 104 -2.10 -5.00 -0.37
C CYS A 104 -1.38 -6.15 0.37
N LEU A 105 -0.34 -5.83 1.15
CA LEU A 105 0.35 -6.80 2.01
C LEU A 105 -0.54 -7.22 3.18
N ASP A 106 -1.23 -6.24 3.78
CA ASP A 106 -2.04 -6.42 4.99
C ASP A 106 -3.29 -7.28 4.72
N VAL A 107 -3.86 -7.18 3.50
CA VAL A 107 -5.09 -7.91 3.13
C VAL A 107 -4.85 -9.22 2.40
N CYS A 108 -3.60 -9.57 2.04
CA CYS A 108 -3.35 -10.78 1.28
C CYS A 108 -3.43 -12.04 2.16
N PRO A 109 -4.50 -12.86 2.05
CA PRO A 109 -4.70 -13.98 2.97
C PRO A 109 -3.68 -15.10 2.76
N THR A 110 -3.18 -15.28 1.53
CA THR A 110 -2.24 -16.36 1.20
C THR A 110 -0.78 -15.97 1.36
N GLY A 111 -0.49 -14.68 1.60
CA GLY A 111 0.89 -14.17 1.60
C GLY A 111 1.55 -14.22 0.22
N ALA A 112 0.76 -14.13 -0.85
CA ALA A 112 1.26 -14.08 -2.23
C ALA A 112 1.95 -12.76 -2.59
N ILE A 113 1.92 -11.78 -1.69
CA ILE A 113 2.49 -10.46 -1.90
C ILE A 113 3.59 -10.25 -0.86
N GLU A 114 4.79 -9.92 -1.32
CA GLU A 114 5.95 -9.69 -0.46
C GLU A 114 6.61 -8.35 -0.80
N PRO A 115 7.23 -7.65 0.17
CA PRO A 115 8.08 -6.50 -0.10
C PRO A 115 9.27 -6.90 -0.98
N ASN A 116 9.58 -6.08 -1.98
CA ASN A 116 10.72 -6.25 -2.87
C ASN A 116 11.40 -4.88 -3.13
N GLY A 117 12.26 -4.47 -2.22
CA GLY A 117 12.87 -3.13 -2.22
C GLY A 117 11.81 -2.04 -2.05
N ASP A 118 11.78 -1.07 -2.95
CA ASP A 118 10.79 0.03 -2.92
C ASP A 118 9.43 -0.36 -3.51
N LYS A 119 9.26 -1.60 -3.95
CA LYS A 119 8.04 -2.12 -4.57
C LYS A 119 7.59 -3.40 -3.87
N VAL A 120 6.50 -3.99 -4.35
CA VAL A 120 6.06 -5.32 -3.93
C VAL A 120 6.22 -6.31 -5.08
N LYS A 121 6.31 -7.59 -4.74
CA LYS A 121 6.32 -8.69 -5.69
C LYS A 121 5.08 -9.54 -5.47
N TYR A 122 4.44 -9.94 -6.56
CA TYR A 122 3.31 -10.87 -6.57
C TYR A 122 3.78 -12.25 -7.01
N ASP A 123 3.43 -13.26 -6.24
CA ASP A 123 3.58 -14.65 -6.62
C ASP A 123 2.25 -15.18 -7.19
N PRO A 124 2.14 -15.41 -8.51
CA PRO A 124 0.90 -15.85 -9.13
C PRO A 124 0.51 -17.28 -8.74
N TYR A 125 1.47 -18.10 -8.31
CA TYR A 125 1.22 -19.47 -7.92
C TYR A 125 0.62 -19.59 -6.50
N ILE A 126 0.98 -18.65 -5.60
CA ILE A 126 0.41 -18.58 -4.25
C ILE A 126 -0.92 -17.81 -4.25
N CYS A 127 -1.14 -16.95 -5.23
CA CYS A 127 -2.32 -16.10 -5.29
C CYS A 127 -3.61 -16.91 -5.40
N ALA A 128 -4.55 -16.73 -4.47
CA ALA A 128 -5.87 -17.39 -4.49
C ALA A 128 -6.91 -16.64 -5.35
N GLY A 129 -6.57 -15.50 -5.93
CA GLY A 129 -7.45 -14.76 -6.82
C GLY A 129 -8.60 -14.01 -6.12
N CYS A 130 -8.54 -13.75 -4.82
CA CYS A 130 -9.63 -13.08 -4.09
C CYS A 130 -9.90 -11.63 -4.53
N GLY A 131 -8.91 -10.92 -5.08
CA GLY A 131 -9.07 -9.57 -5.61
C GLY A 131 -8.91 -8.42 -4.61
N LEU A 132 -8.87 -8.66 -3.31
CA LEU A 132 -8.79 -7.62 -2.26
C LEU A 132 -7.61 -6.67 -2.45
N CYS A 133 -6.45 -7.16 -2.86
CA CYS A 133 -5.28 -6.32 -3.10
C CYS A 133 -5.52 -5.27 -4.20
N ALA A 134 -6.35 -5.59 -5.20
CA ALA A 134 -6.75 -4.63 -6.23
C ALA A 134 -7.79 -3.63 -5.70
N VAL A 135 -8.70 -4.08 -4.82
CA VAL A 135 -9.71 -3.23 -4.15
C VAL A 135 -9.04 -2.16 -3.32
N VAL A 136 -8.17 -2.54 -2.40
CA VAL A 136 -7.54 -1.60 -1.46
C VAL A 136 -6.39 -0.79 -2.07
N CYS A 137 -5.94 -1.09 -3.30
CA CYS A 137 -4.83 -0.39 -3.93
C CYS A 137 -5.22 1.05 -4.31
N PRO A 138 -4.66 2.08 -3.65
CA PRO A 138 -5.10 3.47 -3.85
C PRO A 138 -4.60 4.06 -5.17
N THR A 139 -3.50 3.53 -5.72
CA THR A 139 -2.92 3.99 -6.99
C THR A 139 -3.44 3.21 -8.19
N GLY A 140 -4.04 2.03 -7.96
CA GLY A 140 -4.37 1.08 -9.02
C GLY A 140 -3.13 0.37 -9.60
N ALA A 141 -2.03 0.29 -8.85
CA ALA A 141 -0.86 -0.51 -9.23
C ALA A 141 -1.19 -2.00 -9.29
N ALA A 142 -1.98 -2.49 -8.34
CA ALA A 142 -2.60 -3.82 -8.42
C ALA A 142 -3.93 -3.71 -9.15
N LYS A 143 -4.11 -4.51 -10.20
CA LYS A 143 -5.33 -4.58 -11.02
C LYS A 143 -5.80 -6.02 -11.08
N TYR A 144 -7.10 -6.22 -10.90
CA TYR A 144 -7.69 -7.52 -11.12
C TYR A 144 -7.87 -7.77 -12.61
N SER A 145 -7.50 -8.97 -13.09
CA SER A 145 -7.43 -9.28 -14.52
C SER A 145 -8.54 -10.20 -14.99
N LEU A 146 -9.40 -10.70 -14.10
CA LEU A 146 -10.42 -11.72 -14.42
C LEU A 146 -11.82 -11.34 -13.88
N PRO A 147 -12.67 -10.65 -14.66
CA PRO A 147 -12.34 -9.95 -15.90
C PRO A 147 -11.52 -8.68 -15.64
N ALA A 148 -10.85 -8.19 -16.67
CA ALA A 148 -10.15 -6.90 -16.60
C ALA A 148 -11.13 -5.75 -16.32
N GLY A 149 -10.66 -4.67 -15.65
CA GLY A 149 -11.48 -3.55 -15.22
C GLY A 149 -12.27 -2.86 -16.34
N ASP A 150 -11.69 -2.75 -17.55
CA ASP A 150 -12.37 -2.15 -18.69
C ASP A 150 -13.57 -3.02 -19.13
N SER A 151 -13.40 -4.35 -19.17
CA SER A 151 -14.50 -5.29 -19.47
C SER A 151 -15.60 -5.25 -18.40
N LEU A 152 -15.23 -5.08 -17.12
CA LEU A 152 -16.19 -4.95 -16.03
C LEU A 152 -17.04 -3.69 -16.19
N SER A 153 -16.40 -2.56 -16.52
CA SER A 153 -17.06 -1.27 -16.77
C SER A 153 -18.01 -1.33 -17.95
N ASP A 154 -17.60 -1.95 -19.07
CA ASP A 154 -18.45 -2.12 -20.25
C ASP A 154 -19.66 -3.00 -19.97
N ARG A 155 -19.49 -4.08 -19.20
CA ARG A 155 -20.60 -4.94 -18.78
C ARG A 155 -21.58 -4.21 -17.87
N LEU A 156 -21.11 -3.40 -16.92
CA LEU A 156 -21.96 -2.56 -16.06
C LEU A 156 -22.80 -1.61 -16.90
N ARG A 157 -22.16 -0.90 -17.84
CA ARG A 157 -22.84 0.02 -18.74
C ARG A 157 -23.88 -0.70 -19.63
N ALA A 158 -23.54 -1.85 -20.13
CA ALA A 158 -24.47 -2.64 -20.95
C ALA A 158 -25.70 -3.10 -20.15
N VAL A 159 -25.49 -3.66 -18.94
CA VAL A 159 -26.58 -4.16 -18.10
C VAL A 159 -27.50 -3.04 -17.65
N LEU A 160 -26.95 -2.01 -16.99
CA LEU A 160 -27.71 -0.89 -16.46
C LEU A 160 -28.36 -0.05 -17.57
N GLY A 161 -27.60 0.23 -18.63
CA GLY A 161 -28.13 1.00 -19.77
C GLY A 161 -29.24 0.26 -20.55
N THR A 162 -29.16 -1.07 -20.68
CA THR A 162 -30.21 -1.85 -21.31
C THR A 162 -31.46 -1.89 -20.45
N TYR A 163 -31.30 -2.10 -19.13
CA TYR A 163 -32.41 -2.10 -18.19
C TYR A 163 -33.18 -0.78 -18.20
N THR A 164 -32.46 0.35 -18.11
CA THR A 164 -33.05 1.70 -18.15
C THR A 164 -33.74 1.99 -19.49
N LYS A 165 -33.13 1.61 -20.64
CA LYS A 165 -33.72 1.77 -21.98
C LYS A 165 -34.98 0.94 -22.15
N ALA A 166 -35.09 -0.19 -21.48
CA ALA A 166 -36.29 -1.02 -21.46
C ALA A 166 -37.42 -0.47 -20.55
N GLY A 167 -37.21 0.69 -19.90
CA GLY A 167 -38.17 1.31 -18.97
C GLY A 167 -38.07 0.80 -17.55
N GLY A 168 -36.99 0.12 -17.20
CA GLY A 168 -36.73 -0.29 -15.80
C GLY A 168 -36.37 0.90 -14.92
N GLU A 169 -36.89 0.89 -13.70
CA GLU A 169 -36.65 1.91 -12.68
C GLU A 169 -35.91 1.31 -11.49
N THR A 170 -35.15 2.14 -10.77
CA THR A 170 -34.47 1.79 -9.50
C THR A 170 -33.67 0.48 -9.52
N PRO A 171 -32.74 0.25 -10.48
CA PRO A 171 -32.00 -1.00 -10.56
C PRO A 171 -31.09 -1.21 -9.35
N VAL A 172 -31.19 -2.39 -8.73
CA VAL A 172 -30.24 -2.90 -7.76
C VAL A 172 -29.29 -3.87 -8.44
N LEU A 173 -28.00 -3.63 -8.35
CA LEU A 173 -26.99 -4.53 -8.92
C LEU A 173 -26.61 -5.58 -7.87
N LEU A 174 -26.95 -6.85 -8.10
CA LEU A 174 -26.57 -7.97 -7.26
C LEU A 174 -25.27 -8.60 -7.76
N VAL A 175 -24.16 -8.23 -7.18
CA VAL A 175 -22.84 -8.80 -7.50
C VAL A 175 -22.66 -10.14 -6.82
N HIS A 176 -22.34 -11.18 -7.60
CA HIS A 176 -22.17 -12.53 -7.08
C HIS A 176 -21.08 -13.30 -7.83
N ASP A 177 -20.49 -14.32 -7.21
CA ASP A 177 -19.57 -15.24 -7.86
C ASP A 177 -20.32 -16.30 -8.71
N ASP A 178 -19.58 -17.02 -9.51
CA ASP A 178 -20.11 -18.07 -10.40
C ASP A 178 -20.18 -19.45 -9.71
N THR A 179 -20.05 -19.50 -8.42
CA THR A 179 -20.15 -20.71 -7.60
C THR A 179 -21.31 -20.59 -6.61
N PHE A 180 -21.03 -20.25 -5.37
CA PHE A 180 -22.03 -20.11 -4.32
C PHE A 180 -23.12 -19.10 -4.66
N GLY A 181 -22.76 -17.92 -5.19
CA GLY A 181 -23.72 -16.86 -5.53
C GLY A 181 -24.70 -17.30 -6.62
N ARG A 182 -24.19 -17.92 -7.68
CA ARG A 182 -25.05 -18.49 -8.73
C ARG A 182 -26.02 -19.56 -8.18
N ASP A 183 -25.48 -20.47 -7.36
CA ASP A 183 -26.26 -21.60 -6.87
C ASP A 183 -27.36 -21.17 -5.88
N ILE A 184 -27.09 -20.23 -4.97
CA ILE A 184 -28.09 -19.72 -4.02
C ILE A 184 -29.20 -18.90 -4.75
N ILE A 185 -28.84 -18.13 -5.77
CA ILE A 185 -29.81 -17.44 -6.63
C ILE A 185 -30.71 -18.46 -7.36
N ALA A 186 -30.13 -19.52 -7.89
CA ALA A 186 -30.90 -20.58 -8.56
C ALA A 186 -31.81 -21.34 -7.58
N LEU A 187 -31.35 -21.59 -6.36
CA LEU A 187 -32.16 -22.20 -5.30
C LEU A 187 -33.32 -21.29 -4.88
N SER A 188 -33.08 -19.98 -4.70
CA SER A 188 -34.14 -18.99 -4.44
C SER A 188 -35.18 -18.95 -5.56
N ALA A 189 -34.75 -18.98 -6.83
CA ALA A 189 -35.66 -19.00 -7.95
C ALA A 189 -36.48 -20.29 -8.04
N ARG A 190 -35.92 -21.43 -7.59
CA ARG A 190 -36.56 -22.73 -7.65
C ARG A 190 -37.53 -23.02 -6.49
N HIS A 191 -37.17 -22.57 -5.30
CA HIS A 191 -37.86 -22.95 -4.06
C HIS A 191 -38.55 -21.78 -3.36
N GLY A 192 -38.25 -20.54 -3.75
CA GLY A 192 -38.78 -19.32 -3.19
C GLY A 192 -39.36 -18.39 -4.25
N ARG A 193 -39.26 -17.08 -3.99
CA ARG A 193 -39.80 -16.00 -4.85
C ARG A 193 -38.87 -15.60 -5.98
N GLY A 194 -37.61 -16.05 -5.93
CA GLY A 194 -36.55 -15.63 -6.83
C GLY A 194 -36.11 -14.18 -6.62
N LEU A 195 -35.44 -13.59 -7.62
CA LEU A 195 -35.01 -12.21 -7.56
C LEU A 195 -36.16 -11.25 -7.86
N PRO A 196 -36.29 -10.12 -7.12
CA PRO A 196 -37.18 -9.03 -7.52
C PRO A 196 -36.86 -8.51 -8.93
N GLY A 197 -37.85 -8.06 -9.67
CA GLY A 197 -37.67 -7.63 -11.09
C GLY A 197 -36.71 -6.45 -11.31
N HIS A 198 -36.41 -5.68 -10.26
CA HIS A 198 -35.45 -4.58 -10.30
C HIS A 198 -34.04 -4.98 -9.87
N VAL A 199 -33.85 -6.23 -9.41
CA VAL A 199 -32.55 -6.76 -9.02
C VAL A 199 -31.88 -7.43 -10.21
N LEU A 200 -30.74 -6.89 -10.62
CA LEU A 200 -29.97 -7.34 -11.76
C LEU A 200 -28.77 -8.18 -11.30
N PRO A 201 -28.76 -9.49 -11.53
CA PRO A 201 -27.62 -10.33 -11.18
C PRO A 201 -26.41 -9.97 -12.05
N PHE A 202 -25.26 -9.81 -11.40
CA PHE A 202 -24.01 -9.43 -12.04
C PHE A 202 -22.88 -10.35 -11.59
N THR A 203 -22.56 -11.31 -12.45
CA THR A 203 -21.56 -12.34 -12.15
C THR A 203 -20.15 -11.77 -12.27
N VAL A 204 -19.32 -12.02 -11.26
CA VAL A 204 -17.89 -11.74 -11.23
C VAL A 204 -17.11 -13.00 -10.83
N ASN A 205 -15.80 -13.02 -11.02
CA ASN A 205 -15.00 -14.17 -10.61
C ASN A 205 -14.99 -14.37 -9.08
N GLN A 206 -14.84 -13.27 -8.34
CA GLN A 206 -14.90 -13.26 -6.87
C GLN A 206 -15.69 -12.03 -6.42
N ALA A 207 -16.65 -12.20 -5.53
CA ALA A 207 -17.44 -11.08 -4.99
C ALA A 207 -16.55 -10.03 -4.29
N THR A 208 -15.44 -10.47 -3.70
CA THR A 208 -14.46 -9.64 -3.00
C THR A 208 -13.56 -8.80 -3.93
N GLN A 209 -13.66 -8.92 -5.25
CA GLN A 209 -12.93 -8.09 -6.22
C GLN A 209 -13.55 -6.72 -6.47
N VAL A 210 -14.79 -6.50 -5.96
CA VAL A 210 -15.56 -5.28 -6.21
C VAL A 210 -15.29 -4.26 -5.13
N GLY A 211 -14.68 -3.15 -5.50
CA GLY A 211 -14.30 -2.07 -4.58
C GLY A 211 -14.92 -0.73 -4.93
N LEU A 212 -14.37 0.31 -4.32
CA LEU A 212 -14.82 1.70 -4.42
C LEU A 212 -15.03 2.18 -5.87
N ASP A 213 -14.12 1.86 -6.78
CA ASP A 213 -14.18 2.27 -8.18
C ASP A 213 -15.36 1.65 -8.92
N THR A 214 -15.58 0.35 -8.74
CA THR A 214 -16.67 -0.38 -9.39
C THR A 214 -18.03 0.03 -8.84
N VAL A 215 -18.16 0.19 -7.52
CA VAL A 215 -19.41 0.60 -6.88
C VAL A 215 -19.80 2.02 -7.29
N LEU A 216 -18.91 2.99 -7.14
CA LEU A 216 -19.21 4.38 -7.51
C LEU A 216 -19.48 4.53 -9.01
N HIS A 217 -18.83 3.73 -9.86
CA HIS A 217 -19.12 3.69 -11.28
C HIS A 217 -20.53 3.14 -11.56
N ALA A 218 -20.94 2.06 -10.89
CA ALA A 218 -22.29 1.50 -11.02
C ALA A 218 -23.38 2.51 -10.55
N LEU A 219 -23.14 3.19 -9.42
CA LEU A 219 -24.03 4.25 -8.93
C LEU A 219 -24.12 5.42 -9.92
N ALA A 220 -23.01 5.83 -10.53
CA ALA A 220 -23.00 6.88 -11.56
C ALA A 220 -23.70 6.47 -12.86
N LEU A 221 -23.83 5.18 -13.12
CA LEU A 221 -24.60 4.61 -14.24
C LEU A 221 -26.10 4.41 -13.92
N GLY A 222 -26.53 4.78 -12.70
CA GLY A 222 -27.93 4.75 -12.30
C GLY A 222 -28.35 3.57 -11.42
N ALA A 223 -27.44 2.69 -11.01
CA ALA A 223 -27.76 1.71 -9.97
C ALA A 223 -28.12 2.44 -8.67
N VAL A 224 -29.28 2.12 -8.09
CA VAL A 224 -29.69 2.74 -6.82
C VAL A 224 -28.98 2.11 -5.61
N GLN A 225 -28.55 0.86 -5.78
CA GLN A 225 -27.80 0.11 -4.77
C GLN A 225 -26.93 -0.95 -5.45
N VAL A 226 -25.78 -1.22 -4.85
CA VAL A 226 -24.92 -2.36 -5.21
C VAL A 226 -24.92 -3.31 -4.01
N ALA A 227 -25.52 -4.48 -4.18
CA ALA A 227 -25.56 -5.54 -3.19
C ALA A 227 -24.46 -6.57 -3.53
N ILE A 228 -23.54 -6.81 -2.61
CA ILE A 228 -22.47 -7.80 -2.79
C ILE A 228 -22.82 -9.06 -2.03
N LEU A 229 -23.02 -10.15 -2.75
CA LEU A 229 -23.33 -11.45 -2.22
C LEU A 229 -22.04 -12.17 -1.83
N LEU A 230 -21.73 -12.17 -0.53
CA LEU A 230 -20.50 -12.75 -0.02
C LEU A 230 -20.70 -14.23 0.35
N PRO A 231 -19.94 -15.16 -0.26
CA PRO A 231 -20.03 -16.56 0.09
C PRO A 231 -19.49 -16.81 1.53
N PRO A 232 -19.99 -17.85 2.23
CA PRO A 232 -19.53 -18.18 3.59
C PRO A 232 -18.01 -18.38 3.70
N SER A 233 -17.37 -18.91 2.64
CA SER A 233 -15.91 -19.11 2.59
C SER A 233 -15.11 -17.81 2.59
N LYS A 234 -15.73 -16.66 2.27
CA LYS A 234 -15.09 -15.33 2.20
C LYS A 234 -15.46 -14.41 3.37
N ARG A 235 -16.18 -14.89 4.37
CA ARG A 235 -16.57 -14.06 5.55
C ARG A 235 -15.40 -13.47 6.32
N ALA A 236 -14.24 -14.10 6.25
CA ALA A 236 -13.03 -13.55 6.87
C ALA A 236 -12.55 -12.25 6.20
N ASP A 237 -12.96 -11.98 4.95
CA ASP A 237 -12.62 -10.77 4.19
C ASP A 237 -13.62 -9.61 4.44
N ARG A 238 -14.67 -9.87 5.22
CA ARG A 238 -15.79 -8.98 5.50
C ARG A 238 -15.35 -7.59 5.98
N ASP A 239 -14.47 -7.54 6.95
CA ASP A 239 -14.08 -6.27 7.60
C ASP A 239 -13.32 -5.35 6.61
N THR A 240 -12.55 -5.93 5.69
CA THR A 240 -11.89 -5.18 4.62
C THR A 240 -12.92 -4.54 3.67
N LEU A 241 -13.96 -5.28 3.30
CA LEU A 241 -15.04 -4.76 2.44
C LEU A 241 -15.85 -3.69 3.15
N LEU A 242 -16.19 -3.89 4.42
CA LEU A 242 -16.94 -2.90 5.21
C LEU A 242 -16.19 -1.58 5.39
N ALA A 243 -14.86 -1.62 5.51
CA ALA A 243 -14.04 -0.41 5.55
C ALA A 243 -14.10 0.39 4.23
N GLU A 244 -14.13 -0.30 3.08
CA GLU A 244 -14.35 0.34 1.78
C GLU A 244 -15.79 0.89 1.65
N PHE A 245 -16.79 0.18 2.18
CA PHE A 245 -18.19 0.60 2.16
C PHE A 245 -18.44 1.84 3.03
N GLU A 246 -17.75 1.98 4.15
CA GLU A 246 -17.79 3.18 4.98
C GLU A 246 -17.36 4.42 4.21
N ILE A 247 -16.35 4.30 3.35
CA ILE A 247 -15.91 5.40 2.47
C ILE A 247 -17.02 5.74 1.46
N ILE A 248 -17.63 4.71 0.84
CA ILE A 248 -18.71 4.89 -0.14
C ILE A 248 -19.92 5.56 0.53
N ASP A 249 -20.35 5.06 1.67
CA ASP A 249 -21.47 5.61 2.42
C ASP A 249 -21.22 7.05 2.87
N THR A 250 -20.01 7.38 3.28
CA THR A 250 -19.62 8.76 3.62
C THR A 250 -19.73 9.68 2.43
N ILE A 251 -19.30 9.24 1.25
CA ILE A 251 -19.38 10.02 0.00
C ILE A 251 -20.84 10.20 -0.43
N THR A 252 -21.62 9.11 -0.47
CA THR A 252 -23.02 9.18 -0.92
C THR A 252 -23.92 9.96 0.03
N ASP A 253 -23.68 9.87 1.32
CA ASP A 253 -24.38 10.65 2.35
C ASP A 253 -24.03 12.16 2.23
N GLY A 254 -22.75 12.48 2.09
CA GLY A 254 -22.27 13.84 1.88
C GLY A 254 -22.81 14.50 0.60
N LEU A 255 -23.07 13.71 -0.44
CA LEU A 255 -23.70 14.16 -1.68
C LEU A 255 -25.25 14.23 -1.58
N GLY A 256 -25.84 13.82 -0.46
CA GLY A 256 -27.29 13.85 -0.23
C GLY A 256 -28.05 12.67 -0.84
N TYR A 257 -27.35 11.63 -1.31
CA TYR A 257 -27.98 10.40 -1.78
C TYR A 257 -28.37 9.46 -0.62
N GLY A 258 -27.82 9.70 0.59
CA GLY A 258 -28.00 8.85 1.77
C GLY A 258 -27.07 7.64 1.78
N LYS A 259 -27.10 6.91 2.91
CA LYS A 259 -26.32 5.70 3.18
C LYS A 259 -27.02 4.46 2.65
N GLY A 260 -26.31 3.31 2.67
CA GLY A 260 -26.84 2.02 2.24
C GLY A 260 -26.85 1.84 0.72
N ARG A 261 -26.12 2.66 -0.02
CA ARG A 261 -25.94 2.51 -1.48
C ARG A 261 -25.09 1.31 -1.84
N VAL A 262 -24.31 0.81 -0.90
CA VAL A 262 -23.62 -0.46 -0.99
C VAL A 262 -23.95 -1.30 0.24
N VAL A 263 -24.27 -2.58 0.03
CA VAL A 263 -24.59 -3.51 1.11
C VAL A 263 -23.93 -4.86 0.91
N LEU A 264 -23.57 -5.50 2.01
CA LEU A 264 -23.06 -6.86 2.02
C LEU A 264 -24.19 -7.81 2.44
N ILE A 265 -24.43 -8.84 1.62
CA ILE A 265 -25.39 -9.89 1.90
C ILE A 265 -24.62 -11.19 2.13
N GLU A 266 -24.82 -11.81 3.30
CA GLU A 266 -24.09 -13.01 3.74
C GLU A 266 -25.08 -14.14 4.07
N PRO A 267 -25.83 -14.67 3.10
CA PRO A 267 -26.84 -15.68 3.37
C PRO A 267 -26.22 -17.05 3.54
N ASP A 268 -26.80 -17.85 4.44
CA ASP A 268 -26.57 -19.29 4.51
C ASP A 268 -27.65 -20.07 3.75
N GLU A 269 -28.84 -19.48 3.67
CA GLU A 269 -30.04 -20.09 3.09
C GLU A 269 -30.73 -19.13 2.08
N PRO A 270 -31.44 -19.65 1.07
CA PRO A 270 -32.13 -18.82 0.07
C PRO A 270 -33.12 -17.80 0.65
N ASP A 271 -33.82 -18.15 1.75
CA ASP A 271 -34.78 -17.27 2.39
C ASP A 271 -34.13 -16.00 2.95
N GLN A 272 -32.88 -16.08 3.41
CA GLN A 272 -32.10 -14.92 3.89
C GLN A 272 -31.73 -14.00 2.72
N LEU A 273 -31.41 -14.56 1.56
CA LEU A 273 -31.18 -13.78 0.33
C LEU A 273 -32.44 -13.03 -0.08
N GLU A 274 -33.60 -13.71 -0.07
CA GLU A 274 -34.88 -13.09 -0.39
C GLU A 274 -35.22 -11.97 0.59
N ALA A 275 -35.09 -12.22 1.90
CA ALA A 275 -35.35 -11.20 2.92
C ALA A 275 -34.49 -9.94 2.75
N ALA A 276 -33.24 -10.09 2.30
CA ALA A 276 -32.33 -8.98 2.04
C ALA A 276 -32.67 -8.20 0.76
N LEU A 277 -33.27 -8.84 -0.24
CA LEU A 277 -33.54 -8.22 -1.53
C LEU A 277 -34.98 -7.68 -1.69
N TYR A 278 -35.96 -8.23 -0.95
CA TYR A 278 -37.36 -7.76 -0.97
C TYR A 278 -37.58 -6.65 0.07
N VAL A 279 -36.75 -5.62 -0.01
CA VAL A 279 -36.86 -4.40 0.81
C VAL A 279 -37.28 -3.23 -0.07
N ASP A 280 -37.75 -2.14 0.55
CA ASP A 280 -38.15 -0.94 -0.18
C ASP A 280 -36.94 -0.36 -0.93
N ALA A 281 -37.16 0.00 -2.21
CA ALA A 281 -36.13 0.58 -3.04
C ALA A 281 -35.68 1.95 -2.53
N LEU A 282 -34.38 2.18 -2.57
CA LEU A 282 -33.79 3.49 -2.30
C LEU A 282 -34.19 4.51 -3.37
N GLY A 283 -34.10 5.79 -3.05
CA GLY A 283 -34.34 6.87 -4.00
C GLY A 283 -33.46 6.77 -5.25
N ALA A 284 -33.94 7.26 -6.37
CA ALA A 284 -33.26 7.21 -7.66
C ALA A 284 -31.84 7.79 -7.61
N MET A 285 -30.95 7.20 -8.41
CA MET A 285 -29.61 7.72 -8.68
C MET A 285 -29.55 8.38 -10.07
N PRO A 286 -28.61 9.30 -10.31
CA PRO A 286 -28.47 9.92 -11.62
C PRO A 286 -28.05 8.88 -12.66
N THR A 287 -28.63 8.96 -13.86
CA THR A 287 -28.23 8.12 -14.99
C THR A 287 -27.23 8.89 -15.83
N GLY A 288 -25.94 8.68 -15.61
CA GLY A 288 -24.87 9.25 -16.41
C GLY A 288 -24.41 8.31 -17.52
N ASP A 289 -24.01 8.86 -18.66
CA ASP A 289 -23.29 8.10 -19.70
C ASP A 289 -21.78 8.15 -19.39
N VAL A 290 -21.35 7.34 -18.42
CA VAL A 290 -19.98 7.29 -17.96
C VAL A 290 -19.23 6.17 -18.67
N VAL A 291 -18.23 6.54 -19.47
CA VAL A 291 -17.36 5.56 -20.14
C VAL A 291 -16.15 5.28 -19.23
N GLY A 292 -16.16 4.12 -18.57
CA GLY A 292 -15.08 3.71 -17.68
C GLY A 292 -13.85 3.24 -18.45
N MET A 293 -13.07 4.20 -18.99
CA MET A 293 -11.80 3.89 -19.66
C MET A 293 -10.60 4.39 -18.84
N GLY A 294 -9.50 3.62 -18.94
CA GLY A 294 -8.23 4.03 -18.39
C GLY A 294 -7.88 3.40 -17.04
N ARG A 295 -7.13 4.13 -16.22
CA ARG A 295 -6.67 3.61 -14.91
C ARG A 295 -7.78 3.67 -13.88
N LYS A 296 -7.73 2.78 -12.88
CA LYS A 296 -8.67 2.72 -11.74
C LYS A 296 -9.05 4.12 -11.21
N ARG A 297 -8.04 4.99 -10.98
CA ARG A 297 -8.29 6.33 -10.45
C ARG A 297 -9.05 7.24 -11.40
N SER A 298 -8.85 7.11 -12.70
CA SER A 298 -9.59 7.89 -13.71
C SER A 298 -11.07 7.48 -13.75
N ILE A 299 -11.34 6.18 -13.71
CA ILE A 299 -12.72 5.64 -13.64
C ILE A 299 -13.41 6.14 -12.38
N LEU A 300 -12.70 6.06 -11.25
CA LEU A 300 -13.19 6.50 -9.95
C LEU A 300 -13.54 8.00 -9.94
N ARG A 301 -12.64 8.85 -10.45
CA ARG A 301 -12.87 10.31 -10.54
C ARG A 301 -14.04 10.66 -11.46
N LEU A 302 -14.12 10.00 -12.62
CA LEU A 302 -15.21 10.22 -13.54
C LEU A 302 -16.58 9.85 -12.93
N GLY A 303 -16.64 8.74 -12.18
CA GLY A 303 -17.82 8.36 -11.41
C GLY A 303 -18.19 9.41 -10.36
N LEU A 304 -17.23 9.85 -9.56
CA LEU A 304 -17.41 10.88 -8.53
C LEU A 304 -17.87 12.21 -9.11
N ASP A 305 -17.26 12.68 -10.21
CA ASP A 305 -17.65 13.92 -10.87
C ASP A 305 -19.08 13.84 -11.43
N THR A 306 -19.49 12.68 -11.91
CA THR A 306 -20.85 12.46 -12.41
C THR A 306 -21.86 12.46 -11.26
N LEU A 307 -21.53 11.78 -10.16
CA LEU A 307 -22.37 11.78 -8.97
C LEU A 307 -22.49 13.19 -8.38
N HIS A 308 -21.38 13.91 -8.21
CA HIS A 308 -21.39 15.26 -7.64
C HIS A 308 -22.20 16.25 -8.48
N ARG A 309 -22.03 16.24 -9.82
CA ARG A 309 -22.76 17.14 -10.73
C ARG A 309 -24.27 17.00 -10.64
N ASN A 310 -24.76 15.81 -10.37
CA ASN A 310 -26.19 15.50 -10.29
C ASN A 310 -26.68 15.33 -8.85
N ALA A 311 -25.83 15.62 -7.86
CA ALA A 311 -26.13 15.40 -6.46
C ALA A 311 -27.20 16.35 -5.91
N PRO A 312 -28.07 15.88 -5.00
CA PRO A 312 -28.98 16.74 -4.25
C PRO A 312 -28.24 17.81 -3.44
N ILE A 313 -27.07 17.48 -2.93
CA ILE A 313 -26.15 18.41 -2.24
C ILE A 313 -24.83 18.39 -3.01
N GLN A 314 -24.31 19.56 -3.35
CA GLN A 314 -23.04 19.70 -4.05
C GLN A 314 -22.02 20.39 -3.12
N PRO A 315 -21.46 19.64 -2.16
CA PRO A 315 -20.45 20.19 -1.26
C PRO A 315 -19.14 20.44 -2.01
N GLU A 316 -18.39 21.43 -1.60
CA GLU A 316 -17.03 21.63 -2.11
C GLU A 316 -16.06 20.54 -1.59
N GLU A 317 -16.31 20.04 -0.39
CA GLU A 317 -15.47 19.03 0.29
C GLU A 317 -16.32 18.09 1.14
N ILE A 318 -15.86 16.84 1.24
CA ILE A 318 -16.42 15.81 2.13
C ILE A 318 -15.29 15.24 2.96
N ALA A 319 -15.37 15.33 4.29
CA ALA A 319 -14.44 14.64 5.19
C ALA A 319 -14.60 13.13 5.06
N LEU A 320 -13.49 12.40 4.98
CA LEU A 320 -13.49 10.96 4.79
C LEU A 320 -12.88 10.23 5.99
N PRO A 321 -13.25 8.96 6.21
CA PRO A 321 -12.63 8.15 7.24
C PRO A 321 -11.14 7.92 6.98
N ALA A 322 -10.40 7.61 8.04
CA ALA A 322 -8.99 7.28 7.96
C ALA A 322 -8.77 6.10 6.99
N GLY A 323 -7.73 6.19 6.20
CA GLY A 323 -7.42 5.17 5.19
C GLY A 323 -8.07 5.40 3.82
N ALA A 324 -8.95 6.39 3.65
CA ALA A 324 -9.49 6.75 2.35
C ALA A 324 -8.37 7.14 1.36
N PRO A 325 -8.52 6.80 0.05
CA PRO A 325 -7.49 7.07 -0.96
C PRO A 325 -7.54 8.50 -1.54
N PHE A 326 -8.13 9.43 -0.81
CA PHE A 326 -8.26 10.84 -1.15
C PHE A 326 -7.93 11.70 0.04
N GLY A 327 -7.32 12.85 -0.19
CA GLY A 327 -7.11 13.82 0.87
C GLY A 327 -6.06 14.86 0.55
N LYS A 328 -6.02 15.84 1.44
CA LYS A 328 -5.07 16.93 1.43
C LYS A 328 -3.77 16.53 2.15
N VAL A 329 -2.69 17.12 1.71
CA VAL A 329 -1.43 17.16 2.44
C VAL A 329 -1.32 18.56 3.04
N GLU A 330 -1.31 18.63 4.37
CA GLU A 330 -1.06 19.88 5.07
C GLU A 330 0.42 19.99 5.41
N ILE A 331 0.99 21.14 5.10
CA ILE A 331 2.41 21.43 5.29
C ILE A 331 2.54 22.70 6.13
N ASP A 332 3.17 22.58 7.29
CA ASP A 332 3.60 23.76 8.06
C ASP A 332 4.71 24.46 7.26
N THR A 333 4.33 25.59 6.66
CA THR A 333 5.21 26.36 5.79
C THR A 333 6.32 27.08 6.54
N GLU A 334 6.16 27.36 7.85
CA GLU A 334 7.20 27.99 8.67
C GLU A 334 8.35 27.00 8.96
N GLY A 335 8.00 25.75 9.30
CA GLY A 335 8.96 24.70 9.56
C GLY A 335 9.54 24.05 8.29
N CYS A 336 8.94 24.27 7.12
CA CYS A 336 9.38 23.67 5.86
C CYS A 336 10.66 24.36 5.34
N THR A 337 11.71 23.57 5.10
CA THR A 337 13.01 24.05 4.58
C THR A 337 13.10 24.03 3.05
N LEU A 338 12.02 23.67 2.32
CA LEU A 338 12.02 23.47 0.87
C LEU A 338 13.14 22.50 0.41
N CYS A 339 13.42 21.45 1.19
CA CYS A 339 14.40 20.43 0.82
C CYS A 339 13.92 19.49 -0.30
N LEU A 340 12.64 19.55 -0.66
CA LEU A 340 11.97 18.80 -1.75
C LEU A 340 12.05 17.26 -1.64
N ALA A 341 12.46 16.72 -0.50
CA ALA A 341 12.51 15.28 -0.28
C ALA A 341 11.11 14.61 -0.44
N CYS A 342 10.05 15.33 -0.08
CA CYS A 342 8.67 14.90 -0.26
C CYS A 342 8.25 14.80 -1.74
N VAL A 343 8.82 15.63 -2.63
CA VAL A 343 8.59 15.56 -4.08
C VAL A 343 9.20 14.29 -4.65
N GLY A 344 10.49 14.03 -4.34
CA GLY A 344 11.18 12.82 -4.81
C GLY A 344 10.55 11.51 -4.28
N ALA A 345 9.87 11.56 -3.13
CA ALA A 345 9.17 10.41 -2.57
C ALA A 345 7.76 10.20 -3.11
N CYS A 346 7.13 11.19 -3.78
CA CYS A 346 5.74 11.14 -4.19
C CYS A 346 5.54 10.27 -5.45
N PRO A 347 4.91 9.08 -5.36
CA PRO A 347 4.80 8.17 -6.50
C PRO A 347 3.77 8.60 -7.54
N THR A 348 2.86 9.49 -7.17
CA THR A 348 1.78 9.97 -8.04
C THR A 348 2.03 11.35 -8.63
N GLY A 349 3.13 11.99 -8.23
CA GLY A 349 3.43 13.36 -8.63
C GLY A 349 2.45 14.41 -8.08
N ALA A 350 1.76 14.08 -6.97
CA ALA A 350 0.88 15.04 -6.30
C ALA A 350 1.66 16.24 -5.72
N LEU A 351 2.91 16.01 -5.29
CA LEU A 351 3.85 17.06 -4.90
C LEU A 351 4.84 17.27 -6.04
N LYS A 352 5.07 18.51 -6.39
CA LYS A 352 6.02 18.91 -7.45
C LYS A 352 6.85 20.11 -7.01
N ASP A 353 8.04 20.17 -7.55
CA ASP A 353 8.94 21.31 -7.52
C ASP A 353 8.78 22.20 -8.76
N ASN A 354 9.59 23.25 -8.82
CA ASN A 354 9.75 24.10 -9.98
C ASN A 354 11.24 24.18 -10.32
N GLU A 355 11.59 23.91 -11.57
CA GLU A 355 12.99 23.87 -12.03
C GLU A 355 13.67 25.27 -11.98
N ASN A 356 12.89 26.35 -12.05
CA ASN A 356 13.41 27.71 -12.15
C ASN A 356 13.49 28.45 -10.80
N MET A 357 12.78 27.97 -9.78
CA MET A 357 12.76 28.60 -8.47
C MET A 357 12.45 27.59 -7.36
N PRO A 358 12.93 27.81 -6.13
CA PRO A 358 12.57 27.00 -4.98
C PRO A 358 11.10 27.09 -4.67
N GLN A 359 10.32 26.11 -5.12
CA GLN A 359 8.88 26.09 -4.97
C GLN A 359 8.39 24.67 -4.71
N LEU A 360 7.41 24.55 -3.85
CA LEU A 360 6.69 23.32 -3.60
C LEU A 360 5.22 23.54 -3.94
N SER A 361 4.68 22.72 -4.83
CA SER A 361 3.28 22.73 -5.24
C SER A 361 2.61 21.38 -4.97
N PHE A 362 1.29 21.40 -4.80
CA PHE A 362 0.49 20.22 -4.48
C PHE A 362 -0.79 20.19 -5.30
N ALA A 363 -1.09 19.01 -5.88
CA ALA A 363 -2.36 18.71 -6.54
C ALA A 363 -3.10 17.63 -5.73
N GLU A 364 -4.20 18.00 -5.09
CA GLU A 364 -4.96 17.13 -4.18
C GLU A 364 -5.54 15.91 -4.91
N ASP A 365 -6.05 16.10 -6.12
CA ASP A 365 -6.61 15.04 -6.97
C ASP A 365 -5.64 13.89 -7.26
N SER A 366 -4.35 14.18 -7.28
CA SER A 366 -3.31 13.18 -7.51
C SER A 366 -2.87 12.47 -6.23
N CYS A 367 -3.24 12.99 -5.05
CA CYS A 367 -2.84 12.42 -3.78
C CYS A 367 -3.62 11.14 -3.48
N VAL A 368 -2.92 10.12 -3.02
CA VAL A 368 -3.47 8.79 -2.64
C VAL A 368 -3.31 8.49 -1.15
N GLN A 369 -2.95 9.48 -0.35
CA GLN A 369 -2.81 9.38 1.10
C GLN A 369 -1.86 8.24 1.56
N CYS A 370 -0.82 7.95 0.78
CA CYS A 370 0.11 6.84 1.06
C CYS A 370 1.10 7.11 2.20
N GLY A 371 1.26 8.36 2.62
CA GLY A 371 2.12 8.74 3.75
C GLY A 371 3.61 8.87 3.45
N LEU A 372 4.10 8.56 2.25
CA LEU A 372 5.53 8.63 1.91
C LEU A 372 6.12 10.01 2.16
N CYS A 373 5.43 11.08 1.73
CA CYS A 373 5.90 12.46 1.95
C CYS A 373 6.05 12.79 3.44
N LYS A 374 5.08 12.35 4.27
CA LYS A 374 5.12 12.52 5.73
C LYS A 374 6.30 11.80 6.35
N ASN A 375 6.51 10.53 5.96
CA ASN A 375 7.56 9.70 6.53
C ASN A 375 8.96 10.12 6.05
N THR A 376 9.07 10.70 4.85
CA THR A 376 10.33 11.17 4.28
C THR A 376 10.74 12.56 4.79
N CYS A 377 9.78 13.36 5.29
CA CYS A 377 10.06 14.73 5.72
C CYS A 377 11.01 14.78 6.92
N PRO A 378 12.24 15.34 6.79
CA PRO A 378 13.20 15.42 7.88
C PRO A 378 12.74 16.37 8.99
N GLU A 379 11.97 17.40 8.65
CA GLU A 379 11.46 18.41 9.57
C GLU A 379 10.13 18.00 10.22
N LYS A 380 9.48 16.90 9.73
CA LYS A 380 8.20 16.38 10.24
C LYS A 380 7.04 17.37 10.22
N VAL A 381 7.03 18.25 9.23
CA VAL A 381 6.04 19.32 9.04
C VAL A 381 4.85 18.93 8.18
N ILE A 382 4.73 17.65 7.81
CA ILE A 382 3.68 17.16 6.91
C ILE A 382 2.67 16.33 7.69
N SER A 383 1.39 16.69 7.56
CA SER A 383 0.25 15.89 8.00
C SER A 383 -0.67 15.54 6.85
N LEU A 384 -1.49 14.51 7.06
CA LEU A 384 -2.44 14.00 6.07
C LEU A 384 -3.86 14.20 6.60
N GLU A 385 -4.73 14.75 5.77
CA GLU A 385 -6.14 14.95 6.06
C GLU A 385 -6.99 14.19 5.04
N PRO A 386 -7.62 13.07 5.41
CA PRO A 386 -8.51 12.33 4.51
C PRO A 386 -9.75 13.15 4.20
N ARG A 387 -9.94 13.51 2.94
CA ARG A 387 -11.10 14.22 2.43
C ARG A 387 -11.24 14.06 0.92
N LEU A 388 -12.42 14.30 0.40
CA LEU A 388 -12.68 14.39 -1.04
C LEU A 388 -13.01 15.85 -1.37
N SER A 389 -12.23 16.45 -2.25
CA SER A 389 -12.46 17.81 -2.73
C SER A 389 -13.01 17.80 -4.16
N PHE A 390 -14.02 18.61 -4.40
CA PHE A 390 -14.62 18.87 -5.73
C PHE A 390 -14.25 20.23 -6.29
N ARG A 391 -13.40 20.98 -5.58
CA ARG A 391 -12.92 22.29 -6.04
C ARG A 391 -12.04 22.15 -7.27
N ASP A 392 -12.10 23.12 -8.17
CA ASP A 392 -11.26 23.11 -9.39
C ASP A 392 -9.76 23.21 -9.06
N GLU A 393 -9.41 23.90 -7.98
CA GLU A 393 -8.04 24.03 -7.50
C GLU A 393 -7.43 22.66 -7.12
N ALA A 394 -8.24 21.70 -6.66
CA ALA A 394 -7.77 20.36 -6.31
C ALA A 394 -7.20 19.61 -7.51
N ARG A 395 -7.60 19.97 -8.73
CA ARG A 395 -7.21 19.31 -10.00
C ARG A 395 -5.89 19.80 -10.56
N SER A 396 -5.37 20.91 -10.06
CA SER A 396 -4.13 21.52 -10.52
C SER A 396 -3.14 21.70 -9.37
N HIS A 397 -1.85 21.83 -9.72
CA HIS A 397 -0.84 22.09 -8.71
C HIS A 397 -0.97 23.51 -8.18
N GLN A 398 -1.31 23.63 -6.90
CA GLN A 398 -1.36 24.89 -6.16
C GLN A 398 -0.03 25.08 -5.43
N VAL A 399 0.51 26.30 -5.48
CA VAL A 399 1.75 26.64 -4.77
C VAL A 399 1.49 26.60 -3.26
N VAL A 400 2.24 25.77 -2.56
CA VAL A 400 2.18 25.64 -1.09
C VAL A 400 3.21 26.54 -0.42
N LYS A 401 4.43 26.53 -0.96
CA LYS A 401 5.53 27.37 -0.48
C LYS A 401 6.48 27.71 -1.62
N GLU A 402 6.96 28.94 -1.64
CA GLU A 402 8.01 29.40 -2.53
C GLU A 402 8.96 30.36 -1.82
N GLU A 403 10.19 30.41 -2.23
CA GLU A 403 11.22 31.33 -1.74
C GLU A 403 12.10 31.81 -2.90
N GLU A 404 12.68 32.98 -2.74
CA GLU A 404 13.77 33.38 -3.62
C GLU A 404 15.00 32.49 -3.36
N PRO A 405 15.72 32.11 -4.42
CA PRO A 405 16.92 31.28 -4.26
C PRO A 405 18.00 32.07 -3.53
N PHE A 406 18.68 31.43 -2.60
CA PHE A 406 19.83 32.01 -1.93
C PHE A 406 21.02 32.06 -2.90
N LEU A 407 21.62 33.25 -3.01
CA LEU A 407 22.77 33.48 -3.88
C LEU A 407 24.08 33.20 -3.15
N CYS A 408 24.98 32.50 -3.81
CA CYS A 408 26.32 32.26 -3.30
C CYS A 408 27.01 33.56 -2.93
N ILE A 409 27.49 33.71 -1.70
CA ILE A 409 28.13 34.94 -1.21
C ILE A 409 29.42 35.30 -1.96
N ARG A 410 30.00 34.35 -2.73
CA ARG A 410 31.22 34.57 -3.50
C ARG A 410 31.00 34.85 -4.98
N CYS A 411 30.15 34.10 -5.66
CA CYS A 411 29.95 34.20 -7.11
C CYS A 411 28.56 34.64 -7.54
N GLY A 412 27.61 34.80 -6.62
CA GLY A 412 26.24 35.22 -6.92
C GLY A 412 25.36 34.15 -7.60
N LYS A 413 25.86 32.91 -7.78
CA LYS A 413 25.07 31.82 -8.39
C LYS A 413 23.99 31.37 -7.40
N PRO A 414 22.70 31.18 -7.83
CA PRO A 414 21.67 30.58 -6.99
C PRO A 414 21.98 29.11 -6.74
N PHE A 415 21.84 28.62 -5.48
CA PHE A 415 22.20 27.24 -5.16
C PHE A 415 21.43 26.59 -4.01
N ALA A 416 20.72 27.35 -3.19
CA ALA A 416 20.02 26.85 -1.99
C ALA A 416 18.77 27.69 -1.69
N THR A 417 18.06 27.38 -0.62
CA THR A 417 16.96 28.15 -0.08
C THR A 417 17.37 28.89 1.20
N HIS A 418 16.77 30.04 1.48
CA HIS A 418 17.01 30.77 2.71
C HIS A 418 16.64 29.94 3.94
N ALA A 419 15.50 29.25 3.89
CA ALA A 419 15.02 28.40 4.98
C ALA A 419 15.99 27.25 5.28
N SER A 420 16.52 26.54 4.24
CA SER A 420 17.44 25.42 4.45
C SER A 420 18.78 25.87 5.03
N LEU A 421 19.32 27.01 4.54
CA LEU A 421 20.59 27.55 5.05
C LEU A 421 20.46 28.07 6.49
N ASN A 422 19.38 28.76 6.82
CA ASN A 422 19.10 29.22 8.18
C ASN A 422 19.02 28.04 9.14
N HIS A 423 18.27 27.00 8.77
CA HIS A 423 18.15 25.79 9.56
C HIS A 423 19.49 25.07 9.77
N LEU A 424 20.29 24.91 8.70
CA LEU A 424 21.63 24.32 8.79
C LEU A 424 22.56 25.15 9.65
N THR A 425 22.56 26.47 9.45
CA THR A 425 23.40 27.40 10.23
C THR A 425 23.03 27.35 11.70
N GLN A 426 21.75 27.32 12.04
CA GLN A 426 21.29 27.20 13.43
C GLN A 426 21.72 25.88 14.08
N LYS A 427 21.55 24.75 13.37
CA LYS A 427 21.98 23.43 13.87
C LYS A 427 23.48 23.32 14.06
N LEU A 428 24.27 23.93 13.16
CA LEU A 428 25.74 23.80 13.17
C LEU A 428 26.46 24.85 14.03
N SER A 429 25.80 25.96 14.34
CA SER A 429 26.40 27.03 15.18
C SER A 429 26.86 26.55 16.56
N GLY A 430 26.21 25.55 17.12
CA GLY A 430 26.60 24.90 18.40
C GLY A 430 27.67 23.81 18.28
N HIS A 431 28.04 23.40 17.07
CA HIS A 431 28.97 22.29 16.89
C HIS A 431 30.43 22.77 16.92
N ALA A 432 31.30 22.08 17.66
CA ALA A 432 32.71 22.48 17.88
C ALA A 432 33.49 22.72 16.58
N MET A 433 33.20 22.01 15.50
CA MET A 433 33.82 22.21 14.17
C MET A 433 33.49 23.55 13.51
N PHE A 434 32.40 24.20 13.90
CA PHE A 434 31.92 25.47 13.35
C PHE A 434 32.07 26.64 14.32
N GLN A 435 32.66 26.40 15.48
CA GLN A 435 33.00 27.44 16.45
C GLN A 435 34.30 28.14 16.01
N GLY A 436 34.14 29.39 15.57
CA GLY A 436 35.25 30.29 15.21
C GLY A 436 35.54 30.40 13.70
N GLY A 437 35.69 31.61 13.20
CA GLY A 437 36.08 31.96 11.85
C GLY A 437 35.03 31.77 10.77
N ASP A 438 35.44 31.84 9.52
CA ASP A 438 34.60 31.86 8.31
C ASP A 438 33.97 30.50 7.95
N ARG A 439 33.96 29.53 8.88
CA ARG A 439 33.48 28.16 8.59
C ARG A 439 31.99 28.09 8.30
N LEU A 440 31.20 28.91 9.02
CA LEU A 440 29.78 29.05 8.76
C LEU A 440 29.50 29.74 7.41
N ASP A 441 30.37 30.66 6.97
CA ASP A 441 30.19 31.32 5.69
C ASP A 441 30.47 30.38 4.51
N ARG A 442 31.22 29.31 4.68
CA ARG A 442 31.40 28.26 3.66
C ARG A 442 30.08 27.55 3.34
N ILE A 443 29.16 27.46 4.30
CA ILE A 443 27.83 26.87 4.08
C ILE A 443 26.99 27.76 3.13
N LYS A 444 27.25 29.07 3.11
CA LYS A 444 26.58 30.05 2.25
C LYS A 444 27.23 30.17 0.87
N MET A 445 28.15 29.26 0.50
CA MET A 445 28.78 29.19 -0.82
C MET A 445 28.27 27.98 -1.61
N CYS A 446 28.16 28.14 -2.94
CA CYS A 446 27.90 27.03 -3.83
C CYS A 446 29.06 26.01 -3.82
N ASP A 447 28.83 24.81 -4.34
CA ASP A 447 29.79 23.71 -4.27
C ASP A 447 31.15 24.09 -4.90
N ASP A 448 31.14 24.73 -6.08
CA ASP A 448 32.36 25.18 -6.75
C ASP A 448 33.16 26.18 -5.88
N CYS A 449 32.49 27.18 -5.33
CA CYS A 449 33.11 28.17 -4.46
C CYS A 449 33.60 27.61 -3.14
N ARG A 450 32.93 26.63 -2.59
CA ARG A 450 33.31 25.93 -1.37
C ARG A 450 34.59 25.14 -1.58
N VAL A 451 34.70 24.38 -2.67
CA VAL A 451 35.93 23.65 -3.04
C VAL A 451 37.09 24.62 -3.22
N VAL A 452 36.90 25.70 -3.98
CA VAL A 452 37.94 26.71 -4.18
C VAL A 452 38.37 27.35 -2.84
N GLN A 453 37.43 27.66 -1.96
CA GLN A 453 37.73 28.24 -0.64
C GLN A 453 38.52 27.27 0.27
N MET A 454 38.21 25.96 0.19
CA MET A 454 38.96 24.94 0.92
C MET A 454 40.37 24.69 0.40
N THR A 455 40.60 24.94 -0.90
CA THR A 455 41.91 24.72 -1.54
C THR A 455 42.81 25.95 -1.48
N VAL A 456 42.22 27.16 -1.43
CA VAL A 456 43.00 28.45 -1.46
C VAL A 456 43.34 28.95 -0.08
N ASN A 457 42.55 28.64 0.97
CA ASN A 457 42.84 29.05 2.31
C ASN A 457 43.78 28.04 3.03
N ASP A 458 44.70 28.59 3.84
CA ASP A 458 45.62 27.82 4.71
C ASP A 458 44.92 26.90 5.72
N ASP A 459 43.60 26.95 5.80
CA ASP A 459 42.72 26.08 6.63
C ASP A 459 42.28 24.78 5.90
N ASN A 460 42.99 24.34 4.86
CA ASN A 460 42.79 23.05 4.28
C ASN A 460 43.09 21.94 5.31
N PRO A 461 42.10 21.19 5.84
CA PRO A 461 42.40 20.12 6.80
C PRO A 461 43.24 19.00 6.20
N LEU A 462 43.39 18.98 4.85
CA LEU A 462 44.26 18.07 4.12
C LEU A 462 45.65 18.72 3.84
N ALA A 463 45.81 20.05 3.95
CA ALA A 463 47.10 20.75 3.71
C ALA A 463 47.92 20.93 4.96
N HIS A 464 47.31 20.92 6.16
CA HIS A 464 47.97 21.10 7.46
C HIS A 464 47.98 19.87 8.34
N GLY A 465 47.43 18.76 7.88
CA GLY A 465 47.74 17.51 8.52
C GLY A 465 49.19 17.18 8.25
N THR A 466 50.05 17.27 9.27
CA THR A 466 51.18 16.35 9.31
C THR A 466 50.62 14.99 8.97
N VAL A 467 50.95 14.48 7.75
CA VAL A 467 50.60 13.11 7.40
C VAL A 467 51.04 12.28 8.60
N PRO A 468 50.10 11.59 9.32
CA PRO A 468 50.51 10.80 10.45
C PRO A 468 51.53 9.83 9.90
N ILE A 469 52.79 9.96 10.31
CA ILE A 469 53.83 9.01 9.90
C ILE A 469 53.25 7.65 10.32
N PRO A 470 53.04 6.72 9.36
CA PRO A 470 52.45 5.45 9.71
C PRO A 470 53.34 4.83 10.79
N ARG A 471 52.76 4.64 11.96
CA ARG A 471 53.45 3.99 13.07
C ARG A 471 53.81 2.58 12.65
N THR A 472 55.09 2.26 12.73
CA THR A 472 55.57 0.90 12.44
C THR A 472 55.30 -0.01 13.64
N THR A 473 55.37 -1.31 13.43
CA THR A 473 55.29 -2.29 14.52
C THR A 473 56.35 -2.03 15.60
N ASP A 474 57.53 -1.52 15.21
CA ASP A 474 58.61 -1.20 16.11
C ASP A 474 58.28 0.02 17.01
N ASP A 475 57.50 0.99 16.52
CA ASP A 475 57.05 2.13 17.33
C ASP A 475 56.05 1.68 18.39
N TYR A 476 55.16 0.75 18.10
CA TYR A 476 54.25 0.17 19.07
C TYR A 476 54.97 -0.70 20.10
N LEU A 477 56.00 -1.43 19.68
CA LEU A 477 56.79 -2.26 20.58
C LEU A 477 57.59 -1.37 21.53
N ARG A 478 58.20 -0.28 21.04
CA ARG A 478 58.95 0.70 21.86
C ARG A 478 58.04 1.37 22.89
N GLU A 479 56.88 1.86 22.49
CA GLU A 479 55.90 2.48 23.39
C GLU A 479 55.44 1.47 24.48
N ARG A 480 55.21 0.21 24.10
CA ARG A 480 54.85 -0.83 25.04
C ARG A 480 55.97 -1.19 26.03
N GLU A 481 57.24 -1.12 25.60
CA GLU A 481 58.41 -1.30 26.48
C GLU A 481 58.55 -0.13 27.42
N GLU A 482 58.38 1.10 26.95
CA GLU A 482 58.40 2.30 27.79
C GLU A 482 57.29 2.30 28.86
N LEU A 483 56.07 1.89 28.45
CA LEU A 483 54.94 1.74 29.40
C LEU A 483 55.22 0.65 30.43
N ARG A 484 55.84 -0.48 30.02
CA ARG A 484 56.25 -1.55 30.94
C ARG A 484 57.38 -1.09 31.89
N ALA A 485 58.34 -0.33 31.38
CA ALA A 485 59.42 0.20 32.20
C ALA A 485 58.88 1.21 33.22
N LYS A 486 57.96 2.09 32.80
CA LYS A 486 57.28 3.04 33.68
C LYS A 486 56.46 2.35 34.78
N ALA A 487 55.67 1.33 34.37
CA ALA A 487 54.88 0.53 35.31
C ALA A 487 55.78 -0.18 36.35
N LYS A 488 56.93 -0.74 35.91
CA LYS A 488 57.92 -1.34 36.82
C LYS A 488 58.53 -0.34 37.78
N GLN A 489 58.79 0.90 37.31
CA GLN A 489 59.30 1.96 38.15
C GLN A 489 58.26 2.40 39.21
N ASP A 490 57.02 2.58 38.76
CA ASP A 490 55.89 2.96 39.63
C ASP A 490 55.62 1.86 40.71
N MET A 491 55.81 0.57 40.37
CA MET A 491 55.69 -0.53 41.32
C MET A 491 56.85 -0.53 42.33
N LYS A 492 58.05 -0.25 41.89
CA LYS A 492 59.22 -0.13 42.71
C LYS A 492 59.14 1.05 43.72
N ASP A 493 58.64 2.20 43.24
CA ASP A 493 58.41 3.39 44.04
C ASP A 493 57.27 3.19 45.05
N LYS A 494 56.35 2.28 44.81
CA LYS A 494 55.31 1.88 45.76
C LYS A 494 55.64 0.68 46.64
N GLY A 495 56.90 0.21 46.59
CA GLY A 495 57.38 -0.85 47.45
C GLY A 495 56.80 -2.25 47.20
N ILE A 496 56.27 -2.46 46.03
CA ILE A 496 55.67 -3.75 45.64
C ILE A 496 56.75 -4.59 44.90
N THR A 497 57.17 -5.70 45.51
CA THR A 497 58.17 -6.61 44.94
C THR A 497 57.51 -7.65 43.98
N ASP A 498 58.26 -8.02 42.93
CA ASP A 498 57.86 -8.98 41.89
C ASP A 498 57.56 -10.41 42.43
N GLY A 499 56.49 -10.56 43.17
CA GLY A 499 56.16 -11.85 43.79
C GLY A 499 54.67 -12.06 44.11
N GLU A 500 53.84 -11.04 43.97
CA GLU A 500 52.41 -11.13 44.29
C GLU A 500 51.52 -10.53 43.14
N ALA A 501 51.51 -11.17 41.99
CA ALA A 501 50.49 -10.96 40.96
C ALA A 501 50.24 -12.27 40.16
#